data_44f6f2bddc7d706ff20752287cf7592e
#
_entry.id   44f6f2bddc7d706ff20752287cf7592e
#
_cell.length_a   1.000
_cell.length_b   1.000
_cell.length_c   1.000
_cell.angle_alpha   90.00
_cell.angle_beta   90.00
_cell.angle_gamma   90.00
#
_symmetry.space_group_name_H-M   'P 1'
#
loop_
_entity.id
_entity.type
_entity.pdbx_description
1 polymer ?
#
loop_
_entity_poly.entity_id
_entity_poly.type
_entity_poly.pdbx_seq_one_letter_code
_entity_poly.pdbx_strand_id
1 'polypeptide(L)'
;MIKKFNAGSSNFEAYRLEATTEFIKVKPTRKLLFFYAFFAIIGLGCIFGWLPGKLESGEPLYPVIIFGSVFFLVGAGLMLFDSRRRYPYIDLRQRMFYPLGRPRKGADDFSSAISLVNAEHLQVSAAVESDNEGSWVSYTLKLVFPRGEQYLLLRHGSEDAIMRDAKLLAEYTCLPLLEDDSKKEIEKETQQNHVGAAVFLLLFGAFWSALGAFMLWGMLKSEQAGLLDFIITGVFLLIGVFILWRAASFLQKRILLKK
;
A
#
# COMPACT_ATOMS: atom_id res chain seq x y z
N MET A 1 10.53 -12.57 -21.77
CA MET A 1 11.31 -11.81 -20.75
C MET A 1 10.35 -10.88 -20.03
N ILE A 2 9.98 -11.17 -18.78
CA ILE A 2 8.99 -10.37 -18.03
C ILE A 2 9.69 -9.11 -17.56
N LYS A 3 9.35 -7.95 -18.14
CA LYS A 3 9.77 -6.67 -17.60
C LYS A 3 9.00 -6.45 -16.29
N LYS A 4 9.64 -6.75 -15.16
CA LYS A 4 9.07 -6.54 -13.81
C LYS A 4 8.86 -5.05 -13.57
N PHE A 5 7.63 -4.62 -13.68
CA PHE A 5 7.18 -3.38 -13.07
C PHE A 5 6.73 -3.72 -11.63
N ASN A 6 7.52 -3.36 -10.63
CA ASN A 6 7.15 -3.58 -9.23
C ASN A 6 6.05 -2.57 -8.83
N ALA A 7 4.82 -2.86 -9.17
CA ALA A 7 3.67 -2.28 -8.48
C ALA A 7 3.53 -3.06 -7.17
N GLY A 8 3.78 -2.41 -6.04
CA GLY A 8 4.00 -2.98 -4.72
C GLY A 8 3.16 -4.21 -4.34
N SER A 9 3.85 -5.17 -3.78
CA SER A 9 3.29 -6.38 -3.14
C SER A 9 2.77 -6.02 -1.75
N SER A 10 1.63 -5.35 -1.64
CA SER A 10 1.03 -5.14 -0.33
C SER A 10 -0.36 -5.74 -0.30
N ASN A 11 -0.74 -6.38 0.82
CA ASN A 11 -2.12 -6.72 1.17
C ASN A 11 -3.04 -5.49 1.21
N PHE A 12 -2.50 -4.35 0.85
CA PHE A 12 -3.08 -3.03 0.85
C PHE A 12 -3.35 -2.61 -0.60
N GLU A 13 -4.56 -2.18 -0.90
CA GLU A 13 -4.92 -1.63 -2.21
C GLU A 13 -4.18 -0.30 -2.43
N ALA A 14 -2.91 -0.41 -2.85
CA ALA A 14 -2.04 0.74 -3.02
C ALA A 14 -2.38 1.54 -4.30
N TYR A 15 -2.73 0.83 -5.35
CA TYR A 15 -3.01 1.40 -6.67
C TYR A 15 -4.33 0.88 -7.21
N ARG A 16 -4.94 1.63 -8.11
CA ARG A 16 -6.16 1.25 -8.85
C ARG A 16 -6.12 1.78 -10.26
N LEU A 17 -6.95 1.23 -11.12
CA LEU A 17 -7.19 1.80 -12.44
C LEU A 17 -8.17 2.98 -12.36
N GLU A 18 -7.85 4.05 -13.04
CA GLU A 18 -8.72 5.17 -13.32
C GLU A 18 -8.98 5.19 -14.81
N ALA A 19 -10.23 4.92 -15.21
CA ALA A 19 -10.64 4.93 -16.59
C ALA A 19 -11.42 6.21 -16.92
N THR A 20 -11.16 6.76 -18.08
CA THR A 20 -11.92 7.81 -18.74
C THR A 20 -12.27 7.34 -20.15
N THR A 21 -13.08 8.08 -20.88
CA THR A 21 -13.39 7.79 -22.29
C THR A 21 -12.18 7.84 -23.22
N GLU A 22 -11.09 8.47 -22.79
CA GLU A 22 -9.90 8.68 -23.60
C GLU A 22 -8.72 7.81 -23.20
N PHE A 23 -8.59 7.50 -21.90
CA PHE A 23 -7.45 6.77 -21.40
C PHE A 23 -7.76 5.99 -20.11
N ILE A 24 -6.90 5.02 -19.85
CA ILE A 24 -6.83 4.30 -18.58
C ILE A 24 -5.41 4.47 -18.02
N LYS A 25 -5.32 4.80 -16.74
CA LYS A 25 -4.04 4.92 -16.03
C LYS A 25 -4.10 4.28 -14.65
N VAL A 26 -2.95 3.83 -14.17
CA VAL A 26 -2.75 3.42 -12.78
C VAL A 26 -2.60 4.66 -11.92
N LYS A 27 -3.27 4.68 -10.78
CA LYS A 27 -3.24 5.80 -9.83
C LYS A 27 -3.11 5.29 -8.41
N PRO A 28 -2.36 5.99 -7.53
CA PRO A 28 -2.34 5.67 -6.11
C PRO A 28 -3.73 5.86 -5.50
N THR A 29 -4.09 4.96 -4.59
CA THR A 29 -5.36 5.07 -3.86
C THR A 29 -5.29 6.16 -2.80
N ARG A 30 -6.47 6.68 -2.41
CA ARG A 30 -6.55 7.62 -1.27
C ARG A 30 -5.98 7.03 0.02
N LYS A 31 -6.12 5.71 0.21
CA LYS A 31 -5.57 4.99 1.37
C LYS A 31 -4.05 5.08 1.42
N LEU A 32 -3.38 4.91 0.28
CA LEU A 32 -1.93 5.02 0.18
C LEU A 32 -1.46 6.46 0.44
N LEU A 33 -2.13 7.45 -0.17
CA LEU A 33 -1.81 8.85 0.06
C LEU A 33 -2.03 9.25 1.53
N PHE A 34 -3.11 8.78 2.16
CA PHE A 34 -3.37 8.99 3.58
C PHE A 34 -2.27 8.36 4.44
N PHE A 35 -1.81 7.16 4.09
CA PHE A 35 -0.71 6.50 4.79
C PHE A 35 0.58 7.34 4.74
N TYR A 36 0.95 7.87 3.57
CA TYR A 36 2.11 8.76 3.46
C TYR A 36 1.94 10.06 4.25
N ALA A 37 0.76 10.69 4.13
CA ALA A 37 0.44 11.91 4.87
C ALA A 37 0.48 11.69 6.38
N PHE A 38 0.05 10.53 6.88
CA PHE A 38 0.08 10.18 8.29
C PHE A 38 1.50 10.21 8.86
N PHE A 39 2.48 9.62 8.15
CA PHE A 39 3.88 9.69 8.57
C PHE A 39 4.41 11.13 8.56
N ALA A 40 4.09 11.89 7.52
CA ALA A 40 4.53 13.28 7.44
C ALA A 40 3.93 14.14 8.58
N ILE A 41 2.64 13.95 8.90
CA ILE A 41 1.96 14.67 9.98
C ILE A 41 2.54 14.29 11.35
N ILE A 42 2.80 12.99 11.60
CA ILE A 42 3.47 12.57 12.85
C ILE A 42 4.83 13.24 12.98
N GLY A 43 5.63 13.24 11.91
CA GLY A 43 6.94 13.88 11.92
C GLY A 43 6.89 15.37 12.25
N LEU A 44 5.96 16.11 11.62
CA LEU A 44 5.73 17.53 11.91
C LEU A 44 5.18 17.72 13.33
N GLY A 45 4.26 16.89 13.77
CA GLY A 45 3.70 16.94 15.12
C GLY A 45 4.76 16.73 16.21
N CYS A 46 5.68 15.80 16.00
CA CYS A 46 6.81 15.60 16.91
C CYS A 46 7.72 16.84 16.97
N ILE A 47 8.05 17.44 15.81
CA ILE A 47 8.91 18.64 15.77
C ILE A 47 8.20 19.83 16.41
N PHE A 48 7.02 20.19 15.93
CA PHE A 48 6.35 21.43 16.39
C PHE A 48 5.68 21.29 17.75
N GLY A 49 5.24 20.07 18.14
CA GLY A 49 4.59 19.83 19.41
C GLY A 49 5.55 19.74 20.59
N TRP A 50 6.72 19.12 20.39
CA TRP A 50 7.68 18.91 21.51
C TRP A 50 8.83 19.91 21.53
N LEU A 51 9.16 20.53 20.39
CA LEU A 51 10.28 21.45 20.31
C LEU A 51 10.15 22.66 21.27
N PRO A 52 8.98 23.35 21.37
CA PRO A 52 8.83 24.47 22.27
C PRO A 52 9.11 24.11 23.74
N GLY A 53 8.51 23.02 24.24
CA GLY A 53 8.72 22.58 25.63
C GLY A 53 10.15 22.18 25.95
N LYS A 54 10.86 21.59 24.98
CA LYS A 54 12.29 21.26 25.13
C LYS A 54 13.18 22.49 25.10
N LEU A 55 12.84 23.49 24.33
CA LEU A 55 13.54 24.80 24.33
C LEU A 55 13.41 25.49 25.69
N GLU A 56 12.23 25.47 26.30
CA GLU A 56 11.97 26.08 27.61
C GLU A 56 12.68 25.32 28.73
N SER A 57 12.74 23.98 28.68
CA SER A 57 13.37 23.14 29.70
C SER A 57 14.90 23.08 29.59
N GLY A 58 15.50 23.58 28.50
CA GLY A 58 16.95 23.49 28.28
C GLY A 58 17.44 22.06 27.97
N GLU A 59 16.51 21.12 27.68
CA GLU A 59 16.85 19.74 27.37
C GLU A 59 17.38 19.60 25.92
N PRO A 60 18.13 18.51 25.61
CA PRO A 60 18.69 18.31 24.29
C PRO A 60 17.60 18.15 23.21
N LEU A 61 17.68 18.97 22.16
CA LEU A 61 16.67 19.03 21.06
C LEU A 61 16.87 17.93 20.02
N TYR A 62 18.09 17.42 19.88
CA TYR A 62 18.44 16.50 18.80
C TYR A 62 17.56 15.24 18.72
N PRO A 63 17.10 14.59 19.81
CA PRO A 63 16.28 13.39 19.70
C PRO A 63 14.93 13.68 19.03
N VAL A 64 14.29 14.81 19.39
CA VAL A 64 13.00 15.23 18.85
C VAL A 64 13.14 15.62 17.37
N ILE A 65 14.18 16.37 17.04
CA ILE A 65 14.45 16.79 15.67
C ILE A 65 14.77 15.59 14.79
N ILE A 66 15.63 14.68 15.24
CA ILE A 66 15.99 13.49 14.45
C ILE A 66 14.74 12.62 14.23
N PHE A 67 14.01 12.27 15.29
CA PHE A 67 12.84 11.42 15.20
C PHE A 67 11.76 12.02 14.29
N GLY A 68 11.39 13.27 14.53
CA GLY A 68 10.39 13.96 13.73
C GLY A 68 10.82 14.12 12.27
N SER A 69 12.10 14.44 12.01
CA SER A 69 12.64 14.56 10.66
C SER A 69 12.62 13.23 9.90
N VAL A 70 12.94 12.11 10.55
CA VAL A 70 12.90 10.78 9.91
C VAL A 70 11.47 10.46 9.46
N PHE A 71 10.48 10.62 10.34
CA PHE A 71 9.08 10.38 9.99
C PHE A 71 8.59 11.30 8.87
N PHE A 72 8.89 12.59 8.97
CA PHE A 72 8.54 13.56 7.94
C PHE A 72 9.18 13.22 6.58
N LEU A 73 10.47 12.94 6.55
CA LEU A 73 11.19 12.60 5.33
C LEU A 73 10.70 11.29 4.71
N VAL A 74 10.37 10.29 5.53
CA VAL A 74 9.76 9.04 5.04
C VAL A 74 8.42 9.33 4.39
N GLY A 75 7.50 10.01 5.07
CA GLY A 75 6.17 10.31 4.53
C GLY A 75 6.21 11.20 3.29
N ALA A 76 6.89 12.34 3.37
CA ALA A 76 7.04 13.29 2.26
C ALA A 76 7.87 12.70 1.11
N GLY A 77 8.94 11.97 1.42
CA GLY A 77 9.79 11.30 0.44
C GLY A 77 9.03 10.25 -0.37
N LEU A 78 8.25 9.40 0.29
CA LEU A 78 7.39 8.41 -0.39
C LEU A 78 6.33 9.08 -1.28
N MET A 79 5.72 10.15 -0.80
CA MET A 79 4.74 10.93 -1.57
C MET A 79 5.36 11.57 -2.82
N LEU A 80 6.55 12.15 -2.68
CA LEU A 80 7.31 12.73 -3.81
C LEU A 80 7.78 11.65 -4.78
N PHE A 81 8.28 10.53 -4.28
CA PHE A 81 8.71 9.40 -5.10
C PHE A 81 7.55 8.88 -5.93
N ASP A 82 6.39 8.65 -5.29
CA ASP A 82 5.20 8.16 -5.96
C ASP A 82 4.66 9.14 -7.00
N SER A 83 4.67 10.44 -6.70
CA SER A 83 4.24 11.50 -7.63
C SER A 83 5.12 11.62 -8.88
N ARG A 84 6.40 11.21 -8.78
CA ARG A 84 7.36 11.21 -9.91
C ARG A 84 7.39 9.91 -10.68
N ARG A 85 6.81 8.84 -10.12
CA ARG A 85 6.78 7.52 -10.74
C ARG A 85 5.88 7.54 -11.95
N ARG A 86 6.34 6.93 -13.04
CA ARG A 86 5.55 6.71 -14.24
C ARG A 86 4.81 5.39 -14.11
N TYR A 87 3.50 5.44 -14.24
CA TYR A 87 2.63 4.27 -14.21
C TYR A 87 2.21 3.86 -15.60
N PRO A 88 1.88 2.57 -15.82
CA PRO A 88 1.30 2.12 -17.08
C PRO A 88 0.10 2.98 -17.49
N TYR A 89 0.05 3.28 -18.77
CA TYR A 89 -0.95 4.16 -19.36
C TYR A 89 -1.47 3.54 -20.65
N ILE A 90 -2.77 3.58 -20.86
CA ILE A 90 -3.45 3.11 -22.06
C ILE A 90 -4.17 4.28 -22.70
N ASP A 91 -3.84 4.60 -23.93
CA ASP A 91 -4.57 5.55 -24.76
C ASP A 91 -5.65 4.80 -25.55
N LEU A 92 -6.91 5.00 -25.17
CA LEU A 92 -8.04 4.33 -25.82
C LEU A 92 -8.34 4.88 -27.21
N ARG A 93 -8.06 6.17 -27.46
CA ARG A 93 -8.27 6.80 -28.79
C ARG A 93 -7.29 6.26 -29.81
N GLN A 94 -6.01 6.14 -29.42
CA GLN A 94 -4.95 5.63 -30.29
C GLN A 94 -4.82 4.10 -30.23
N ARG A 95 -5.51 3.44 -29.30
CA ARG A 95 -5.36 2.01 -28.99
C ARG A 95 -3.91 1.62 -28.73
N MET A 96 -3.22 2.42 -27.93
CA MET A 96 -1.81 2.24 -27.59
C MET A 96 -1.63 2.01 -26.10
N PHE A 97 -0.75 1.09 -25.77
CA PHE A 97 -0.29 0.81 -24.40
C PHE A 97 1.13 1.33 -24.18
N TYR A 98 1.32 2.07 -23.11
CA TYR A 98 2.60 2.64 -22.69
C TYR A 98 3.02 2.02 -21.37
N PRO A 99 3.89 1.00 -21.35
CA PRO A 99 4.31 0.31 -20.13
C PRO A 99 5.00 1.22 -19.12
N LEU A 100 5.76 2.20 -19.60
CA LEU A 100 6.53 3.15 -18.80
C LEU A 100 5.81 4.50 -18.59
N GLY A 101 4.48 4.53 -18.84
CA GLY A 101 3.67 5.73 -18.76
C GLY A 101 3.74 6.62 -20.00
N ARG A 102 2.83 7.58 -20.09
CA ARG A 102 2.73 8.49 -21.22
C ARG A 102 4.04 9.27 -21.43
N PRO A 103 4.59 9.33 -22.64
CA PRO A 103 5.77 10.13 -22.93
C PRO A 103 5.51 11.61 -22.64
N ARG A 104 6.52 12.32 -22.16
CA ARG A 104 6.43 13.77 -22.00
C ARG A 104 6.41 14.44 -23.37
N LYS A 105 5.65 15.52 -23.50
CA LYS A 105 5.64 16.34 -24.73
C LYS A 105 7.10 16.71 -25.08
N GLY A 106 7.53 16.34 -26.28
CA GLY A 106 8.89 16.60 -26.78
C GLY A 106 9.95 15.54 -26.48
N ALA A 107 9.61 14.43 -25.84
CA ALA A 107 10.50 13.29 -25.73
C ALA A 107 10.19 12.30 -26.86
N ASP A 108 11.19 11.92 -27.64
CA ASP A 108 11.09 10.89 -28.72
C ASP A 108 10.87 9.45 -28.18
N ASP A 109 10.34 9.32 -26.97
CA ASP A 109 10.22 8.08 -26.18
C ASP A 109 8.98 7.26 -26.60
N PHE A 110 8.54 7.41 -27.86
CA PHE A 110 7.47 6.58 -28.44
C PHE A 110 7.92 5.14 -28.71
N SER A 111 9.21 4.85 -28.55
CA SER A 111 9.78 3.52 -28.82
C SER A 111 9.26 2.40 -27.90
N SER A 112 8.58 2.75 -26.82
CA SER A 112 7.98 1.79 -25.86
C SER A 112 6.46 1.62 -26.00
N ALA A 113 5.83 2.32 -26.95
CA ALA A 113 4.39 2.20 -27.19
C ALA A 113 4.06 0.88 -27.91
N ILE A 114 3.05 0.18 -27.44
CA ILE A 114 2.64 -1.12 -27.96
C ILE A 114 1.18 -1.00 -28.41
N SER A 115 0.87 -1.45 -29.62
CA SER A 115 -0.50 -1.43 -30.13
C SER A 115 -1.38 -2.43 -29.40
N LEU A 116 -2.48 -1.97 -28.80
CA LEU A 116 -3.50 -2.82 -28.18
C LEU A 116 -4.24 -3.71 -29.16
N VAL A 117 -4.20 -3.38 -30.45
CA VAL A 117 -4.83 -4.21 -31.50
C VAL A 117 -4.19 -5.61 -31.53
N ASN A 118 -2.94 -5.71 -31.12
CA ASN A 118 -2.21 -6.97 -31.07
C ASN A 118 -2.34 -7.69 -29.72
N ALA A 119 -3.06 -7.10 -28.75
CA ALA A 119 -3.28 -7.77 -27.45
C ALA A 119 -4.30 -8.90 -27.62
N GLU A 120 -4.00 -10.07 -27.06
CA GLU A 120 -4.88 -11.24 -27.13
C GLU A 120 -5.93 -11.22 -26.02
N HIS A 121 -5.48 -11.03 -24.80
CA HIS A 121 -6.37 -11.07 -23.64
C HIS A 121 -5.77 -10.37 -22.40
N LEU A 122 -6.63 -10.15 -21.43
CA LEU A 122 -6.27 -9.80 -20.08
C LEU A 122 -6.21 -11.07 -19.24
N GLN A 123 -5.16 -11.22 -18.43
CA GLN A 123 -5.01 -12.37 -17.55
C GLN A 123 -4.91 -11.92 -16.09
N VAL A 124 -5.76 -12.49 -15.25
CA VAL A 124 -5.62 -12.41 -13.80
C VAL A 124 -5.01 -13.71 -13.30
N SER A 125 -3.87 -13.62 -12.65
CA SER A 125 -3.19 -14.76 -12.05
C SER A 125 -2.92 -14.51 -10.58
N ALA A 126 -3.04 -15.56 -9.77
CA ALA A 126 -2.65 -15.57 -8.37
C ALA A 126 -1.26 -16.19 -8.24
N ALA A 127 -0.47 -15.70 -7.30
CA ALA A 127 0.82 -16.28 -6.95
C ALA A 127 1.04 -16.21 -5.44
N VAL A 128 1.60 -17.27 -4.87
CA VAL A 128 2.10 -17.23 -3.49
C VAL A 128 3.47 -16.58 -3.52
N GLU A 129 3.62 -15.48 -2.84
CA GLU A 129 4.91 -14.85 -2.60
C GLU A 129 5.33 -15.19 -1.18
N SER A 130 6.54 -15.65 -1.03
CA SER A 130 7.14 -15.95 0.28
C SER A 130 8.41 -15.16 0.47
N ASP A 131 8.60 -14.66 1.68
CA ASP A 131 9.87 -14.15 2.16
C ASP A 131 10.20 -14.79 3.51
N ASN A 132 11.27 -14.31 4.15
CA ASN A 132 11.71 -14.82 5.46
C ASN A 132 10.69 -14.58 6.59
N GLU A 133 9.67 -13.75 6.36
CA GLU A 133 8.67 -13.35 7.36
C GLU A 133 7.32 -14.07 7.16
N GLY A 134 7.11 -14.73 6.01
CA GLY A 134 5.89 -15.46 5.73
C GLY A 134 5.53 -15.57 4.25
N SER A 135 4.38 -16.14 3.97
CA SER A 135 3.84 -16.23 2.61
C SER A 135 2.49 -15.54 2.51
N TRP A 136 2.24 -14.87 1.38
CA TRP A 136 0.97 -14.21 1.07
C TRP A 136 0.58 -14.42 -0.38
N VAL A 137 -0.73 -14.38 -0.65
CA VAL A 137 -1.22 -14.40 -2.04
C VAL A 137 -1.17 -13.00 -2.62
N SER A 138 -0.59 -12.88 -3.79
CA SER A 138 -0.67 -11.68 -4.61
C SER A 138 -1.40 -11.98 -5.91
N TYR A 139 -2.31 -11.11 -6.27
CA TYR A 139 -3.06 -11.17 -7.52
C TYR A 139 -2.47 -10.17 -8.50
N THR A 140 -2.24 -10.63 -9.73
CA THR A 140 -1.64 -9.80 -10.78
C THR A 140 -2.56 -9.71 -11.98
N LEU A 141 -2.74 -8.50 -12.51
CA LEU A 141 -3.41 -8.24 -13.78
C LEU A 141 -2.35 -7.99 -14.84
N LYS A 142 -2.40 -8.77 -15.90
CA LYS A 142 -1.46 -8.72 -17.02
C LYS A 142 -2.19 -8.49 -18.34
N LEU A 143 -1.51 -7.81 -19.24
CA LEU A 143 -1.89 -7.72 -20.64
C LEU A 143 -1.02 -8.70 -21.44
N VAL A 144 -1.65 -9.62 -22.16
CA VAL A 144 -0.99 -10.70 -22.90
C VAL A 144 -1.03 -10.42 -24.38
N PHE A 145 0.11 -10.59 -25.02
CA PHE A 145 0.32 -10.42 -26.45
C PHE A 145 0.75 -11.73 -27.11
N PRO A 146 0.69 -11.82 -28.45
CA PRO A 146 1.17 -12.96 -29.20
C PRO A 146 2.63 -13.32 -28.82
N ARG A 147 2.97 -14.60 -28.95
CA ARG A 147 4.28 -15.16 -28.58
C ARG A 147 4.57 -15.18 -27.08
N GLY A 148 3.52 -15.01 -26.24
CA GLY A 148 3.67 -15.08 -24.78
C GLY A 148 4.30 -13.84 -24.13
N GLU A 149 4.38 -12.72 -24.84
CA GLU A 149 4.78 -11.45 -24.22
C GLU A 149 3.72 -11.00 -23.22
N GLN A 150 4.15 -10.69 -21.99
CA GLN A 150 3.24 -10.28 -20.90
C GLN A 150 3.72 -8.99 -20.25
N TYR A 151 2.78 -8.08 -20.04
CA TYR A 151 3.03 -6.82 -19.34
C TYR A 151 2.19 -6.75 -18.08
N LEU A 152 2.84 -6.63 -16.93
CA LEU A 152 2.19 -6.43 -15.65
C LEU A 152 1.60 -5.03 -15.57
N LEU A 153 0.29 -4.94 -15.39
CA LEU A 153 -0.45 -3.68 -15.22
C LEU A 153 -0.60 -3.32 -13.75
N LEU A 154 -1.09 -4.26 -12.96
CA LEU A 154 -1.41 -4.08 -11.55
C LEU A 154 -1.12 -5.33 -10.74
N ARG A 155 -0.86 -5.12 -9.46
CA ARG A 155 -0.73 -6.17 -8.45
C ARG A 155 -1.47 -5.73 -7.18
N HIS A 156 -2.26 -6.65 -6.63
CA HIS A 156 -2.99 -6.45 -5.37
C HIS A 156 -2.88 -7.68 -4.46
N GLY A 157 -2.95 -7.44 -3.14
CA GLY A 157 -3.19 -8.51 -2.17
C GLY A 157 -4.68 -8.86 -2.00
N SER A 158 -5.59 -8.11 -2.68
CA SER A 158 -7.03 -8.35 -2.65
C SER A 158 -7.53 -8.79 -4.02
N GLU A 159 -8.17 -9.95 -4.04
CA GLU A 159 -8.79 -10.49 -5.23
C GLU A 159 -9.91 -9.60 -5.76
N ASP A 160 -10.81 -9.17 -4.88
CA ASP A 160 -11.94 -8.32 -5.28
C ASP A 160 -11.49 -7.02 -5.94
N ALA A 161 -10.37 -6.45 -5.46
CA ALA A 161 -9.81 -5.23 -6.02
C ALA A 161 -9.25 -5.46 -7.43
N ILE A 162 -8.46 -6.53 -7.63
CA ILE A 162 -7.87 -6.83 -8.94
C ILE A 162 -8.95 -7.23 -9.95
N MET A 163 -9.97 -7.99 -9.53
CA MET A 163 -11.07 -8.40 -10.39
C MET A 163 -11.95 -7.22 -10.83
N ARG A 164 -12.22 -6.27 -9.93
CA ARG A 164 -12.91 -5.04 -10.27
C ARG A 164 -12.14 -4.25 -11.33
N ASP A 165 -10.83 -4.08 -11.14
CA ASP A 165 -9.98 -3.34 -12.05
C ASP A 165 -9.80 -4.09 -13.39
N ALA A 166 -9.74 -5.42 -13.37
CA ALA A 166 -9.69 -6.27 -14.56
C ALA A 166 -10.97 -6.18 -15.40
N LYS A 167 -12.15 -6.24 -14.76
CA LYS A 167 -13.44 -6.09 -15.42
C LYS A 167 -13.59 -4.71 -16.07
N LEU A 168 -13.21 -3.66 -15.34
CA LEU A 168 -13.19 -2.30 -15.86
C LEU A 168 -12.29 -2.19 -17.09
N LEU A 169 -11.09 -2.76 -17.04
CA LEU A 169 -10.17 -2.75 -18.18
C LEU A 169 -10.73 -3.54 -19.37
N ALA A 170 -11.31 -4.71 -19.13
CA ALA A 170 -11.93 -5.54 -20.17
C ALA A 170 -13.07 -4.80 -20.89
N GLU A 171 -13.92 -4.10 -20.13
CA GLU A 171 -15.03 -3.30 -20.65
C GLU A 171 -14.53 -2.20 -21.61
N TYR A 172 -13.50 -1.44 -21.21
CA TYR A 172 -12.99 -0.32 -22.03
C TYR A 172 -12.12 -0.75 -23.21
N THR A 173 -11.41 -1.88 -23.09
CA THR A 173 -10.52 -2.36 -24.17
C THR A 173 -11.18 -3.38 -25.09
N CYS A 174 -12.33 -3.93 -24.71
CA CYS A 174 -13.00 -5.05 -25.37
C CYS A 174 -12.12 -6.30 -25.49
N LEU A 175 -11.14 -6.47 -24.60
CA LEU A 175 -10.30 -7.66 -24.54
C LEU A 175 -10.95 -8.73 -23.65
N PRO A 176 -10.87 -10.03 -24.03
CA PRO A 176 -11.34 -11.11 -23.18
C PRO A 176 -10.55 -11.16 -21.88
N LEU A 177 -11.24 -11.41 -20.77
CA LEU A 177 -10.64 -11.59 -19.45
C LEU A 177 -10.54 -13.07 -19.15
N LEU A 178 -9.32 -13.56 -18.95
CA LEU A 178 -9.03 -14.93 -18.56
C LEU A 178 -8.58 -14.97 -17.10
N GLU A 179 -9.17 -15.91 -16.33
CA GLU A 179 -8.72 -16.22 -14.98
C GLU A 179 -7.87 -17.48 -15.03
N ASP A 180 -6.74 -17.46 -14.34
CA ASP A 180 -5.85 -18.62 -14.26
C ASP A 180 -6.38 -19.61 -13.22
N ASP A 181 -6.52 -20.89 -13.62
CA ASP A 181 -7.01 -21.98 -12.76
C ASP A 181 -6.06 -22.35 -11.61
N SER A 182 -4.82 -21.84 -11.61
CA SER A 182 -3.85 -22.00 -10.51
C SER A 182 -4.36 -21.49 -9.14
N LYS A 183 -5.43 -20.72 -9.16
CA LYS A 183 -6.08 -20.12 -8.00
C LYS A 183 -6.55 -21.12 -6.94
N LYS A 184 -7.11 -22.25 -7.35
CA LYS A 184 -7.69 -23.27 -6.44
C LYS A 184 -6.64 -24.02 -5.62
N GLU A 185 -5.44 -24.22 -6.15
CA GLU A 185 -4.32 -24.86 -5.45
C GLU A 185 -3.71 -23.90 -4.42
N ILE A 186 -3.58 -22.64 -4.79
CA ILE A 186 -2.97 -21.57 -3.99
C ILE A 186 -3.80 -21.24 -2.73
N GLU A 187 -5.14 -21.25 -2.84
CA GLU A 187 -6.02 -20.98 -1.68
C GLU A 187 -5.86 -21.99 -0.55
N LYS A 188 -5.59 -23.26 -0.88
CA LYS A 188 -5.36 -24.31 0.13
C LYS A 188 -4.04 -24.10 0.89
N GLU A 189 -3.00 -23.69 0.21
CA GLU A 189 -1.66 -23.50 0.78
C GLU A 189 -1.57 -22.24 1.66
N THR A 190 -2.27 -21.19 1.27
CA THR A 190 -2.24 -19.89 1.96
C THR A 190 -2.99 -19.87 3.28
N GLN A 191 -3.99 -20.74 3.44
CA GLN A 191 -4.73 -20.85 4.71
C GLN A 191 -3.83 -21.22 5.91
N GLN A 192 -2.66 -21.80 5.69
CA GLN A 192 -1.75 -22.21 6.76
C GLN A 192 -0.90 -21.05 7.33
N ASN A 193 -0.59 -20.03 6.56
CA ASN A 193 0.51 -19.09 6.88
C ASN A 193 0.13 -17.75 7.53
N HIS A 194 -1.15 -17.48 7.73
CA HIS A 194 -1.59 -16.22 8.35
C HIS A 194 -1.38 -16.12 9.89
N VAL A 195 -0.85 -17.17 10.54
CA VAL A 195 -0.62 -17.14 12.00
C VAL A 195 0.49 -16.13 12.35
N GLY A 196 1.56 -16.09 11.55
CA GLY A 196 2.66 -15.15 11.75
C GLY A 196 2.23 -13.68 11.70
N ALA A 197 1.40 -13.32 10.70
CA ALA A 197 0.86 -11.97 10.59
C ALA A 197 -0.04 -11.58 11.78
N ALA A 198 -0.85 -12.52 12.29
CA ALA A 198 -1.67 -12.27 13.47
C ALA A 198 -0.82 -12.07 14.73
N VAL A 199 0.22 -12.88 14.92
CA VAL A 199 1.18 -12.74 16.02
C VAL A 199 1.92 -11.41 15.94
N PHE A 200 2.40 -11.04 14.74
CA PHE A 200 3.04 -9.74 14.52
C PHE A 200 2.10 -8.57 14.86
N LEU A 201 0.86 -8.59 14.40
CA LEU A 201 -0.13 -7.56 14.71
C LEU A 201 -0.43 -7.50 16.22
N LEU A 202 -0.48 -8.63 16.93
CA LEU A 202 -0.65 -8.65 18.38
C LEU A 202 0.54 -8.01 19.10
N LEU A 203 1.77 -8.38 18.72
CA LEU A 203 2.98 -7.82 19.32
C LEU A 203 3.11 -6.32 19.01
N PHE A 204 2.83 -5.92 17.79
CA PHE A 204 2.87 -4.53 17.36
C PHE A 204 1.80 -3.68 18.05
N GLY A 205 0.57 -4.19 18.16
CA GLY A 205 -0.51 -3.52 18.88
C GLY A 205 -0.23 -3.42 20.38
N ALA A 206 0.34 -4.48 20.99
CA ALA A 206 0.76 -4.47 22.39
C ALA A 206 1.87 -3.44 22.65
N PHE A 207 2.86 -3.35 21.75
CA PHE A 207 3.91 -2.34 21.83
C PHE A 207 3.37 -0.91 21.82
N TRP A 208 2.48 -0.59 20.86
CA TRP A 208 1.88 0.74 20.78
C TRP A 208 0.98 1.07 21.97
N SER A 209 0.22 0.08 22.48
CA SER A 209 -0.60 0.27 23.68
C SER A 209 0.26 0.49 24.93
N ALA A 210 1.35 -0.27 25.07
CA ALA A 210 2.29 -0.11 26.18
C ALA A 210 3.01 1.24 26.13
N LEU A 211 3.42 1.68 24.95
CA LEU A 211 4.04 3.00 24.75
C LEU A 211 3.07 4.12 25.13
N GLY A 212 1.82 4.06 24.65
CA GLY A 212 0.79 5.03 25.01
C GLY A 212 0.47 5.04 26.51
N ALA A 213 0.40 3.87 27.15
CA ALA A 213 0.19 3.75 28.60
C ALA A 213 1.37 4.32 29.40
N PHE A 214 2.60 4.06 28.96
CA PHE A 214 3.81 4.62 29.58
C PHE A 214 3.85 6.15 29.46
N MET A 215 3.53 6.70 28.30
CA MET A 215 3.41 8.15 28.10
C MET A 215 2.34 8.74 29.01
N LEU A 216 1.14 8.13 29.09
CA LEU A 216 0.05 8.57 29.95
C LEU A 216 0.48 8.58 31.41
N TRP A 217 1.16 7.52 31.87
CA TRP A 217 1.66 7.43 33.24
C TRP A 217 2.68 8.53 33.56
N GLY A 218 3.60 8.82 32.62
CA GLY A 218 4.56 9.93 32.76
C GLY A 218 3.86 11.28 32.86
N MET A 219 2.80 11.50 32.06
CA MET A 219 2.02 12.75 32.07
C MET A 219 1.24 12.94 33.36
N LEU A 220 0.64 11.87 33.92
CA LEU A 220 -0.09 11.94 35.18
C LEU A 220 0.82 12.30 36.37
N LYS A 221 2.14 12.11 36.24
CA LYS A 221 3.14 12.51 37.22
C LYS A 221 3.72 13.90 36.98
N SER A 222 3.50 14.47 35.81
CA SER A 222 4.02 15.78 35.43
C SER A 222 2.95 16.85 35.67
N GLU A 223 3.26 17.85 36.45
CA GLU A 223 2.37 19.01 36.67
C GLU A 223 2.29 19.93 35.43
N GLN A 224 3.14 19.68 34.41
CA GLN A 224 3.26 20.51 33.21
C GLN A 224 2.64 19.89 31.95
N ALA A 225 1.92 18.75 32.09
CA ALA A 225 1.31 18.09 30.93
C ALA A 225 0.21 18.96 30.28
N GLY A 226 0.42 19.32 29.01
CA GLY A 226 -0.52 20.13 28.25
C GLY A 226 -1.60 19.30 27.54
N LEU A 227 -2.64 19.96 27.09
CA LEU A 227 -3.74 19.31 26.32
C LEU A 227 -3.22 18.54 25.11
N LEU A 228 -2.19 19.07 24.43
CA LEU A 228 -1.61 18.46 23.23
C LEU A 228 -0.97 17.09 23.54
N ASP A 229 -0.32 16.97 24.70
CA ASP A 229 0.29 15.72 25.16
C ASP A 229 -0.78 14.64 25.38
N PHE A 230 -1.92 14.99 26.00
CA PHE A 230 -3.06 14.07 26.15
C PHE A 230 -3.64 13.63 24.81
N ILE A 231 -3.75 14.53 23.82
CA ILE A 231 -4.23 14.18 22.49
C ILE A 231 -3.28 13.21 21.81
N ILE A 232 -1.97 13.50 21.81
CA ILE A 232 -0.96 12.62 21.19
C ILE A 232 -0.97 11.24 21.86
N THR A 233 -0.92 11.19 23.17
CA THR A 233 -0.99 9.94 23.94
C THR A 233 -2.25 9.15 23.66
N GLY A 234 -3.42 9.83 23.60
CA GLY A 234 -4.69 9.24 23.25
C GLY A 234 -4.68 8.60 21.86
N VAL A 235 -4.06 9.26 20.87
CA VAL A 235 -3.89 8.70 19.52
C VAL A 235 -3.06 7.43 19.53
N PHE A 236 -1.94 7.37 20.26
CA PHE A 236 -1.10 6.17 20.37
C PHE A 236 -1.88 5.00 20.99
N LEU A 237 -2.62 5.25 22.08
CA LEU A 237 -3.46 4.24 22.72
C LEU A 237 -4.55 3.72 21.77
N LEU A 238 -5.25 4.61 21.07
CA LEU A 238 -6.30 4.23 20.12
C LEU A 238 -5.76 3.39 18.97
N ILE A 239 -4.59 3.74 18.42
CA ILE A 239 -3.91 2.96 17.38
C ILE A 239 -3.60 1.56 17.91
N GLY A 240 -2.98 1.46 19.09
CA GLY A 240 -2.64 0.18 19.70
C GLY A 240 -3.86 -0.72 19.94
N VAL A 241 -4.92 -0.16 20.54
CA VAL A 241 -6.18 -0.87 20.80
C VAL A 241 -6.85 -1.30 19.49
N PHE A 242 -6.89 -0.44 18.47
CA PHE A 242 -7.45 -0.78 17.16
C PHE A 242 -6.72 -1.94 16.49
N ILE A 243 -5.39 -1.95 16.54
CA ILE A 243 -4.57 -3.03 15.99
C ILE A 243 -4.84 -4.34 16.74
N LEU A 244 -4.88 -4.31 18.09
CA LEU A 244 -5.21 -5.48 18.91
C LEU A 244 -6.61 -6.02 18.62
N TRP A 245 -7.60 -5.13 18.51
CA TRP A 245 -8.97 -5.53 18.14
C TRP A 245 -9.02 -6.20 16.77
N ARG A 246 -8.32 -5.67 15.76
CA ARG A 246 -8.23 -6.26 14.42
C ARG A 246 -7.57 -7.63 14.46
N ALA A 247 -6.48 -7.79 15.19
CA ALA A 247 -5.79 -9.07 15.36
C ALA A 247 -6.68 -10.11 16.05
N ALA A 248 -7.38 -9.72 17.13
CA ALA A 248 -8.30 -10.58 17.86
C ALA A 248 -9.51 -11.01 16.98
N SER A 249 -10.10 -10.08 16.23
CA SER A 249 -11.21 -10.34 15.31
C SER A 249 -10.80 -11.32 14.20
N PHE A 250 -9.57 -11.23 13.72
CA PHE A 250 -9.00 -12.13 12.74
C PHE A 250 -8.84 -13.54 13.30
N LEU A 251 -8.32 -13.70 14.51
CA LEU A 251 -8.16 -14.99 15.19
C LEU A 251 -9.51 -15.63 15.51
N GLN A 252 -10.49 -14.85 15.97
CA GLN A 252 -11.84 -15.33 16.28
C GLN A 252 -12.55 -15.91 15.05
N LYS A 253 -12.50 -15.23 13.91
CA LYS A 253 -13.05 -15.74 12.64
C LYS A 253 -12.45 -17.10 12.27
N ARG A 254 -11.17 -17.32 12.52
CA ARG A 254 -10.49 -18.57 12.23
C ARG A 254 -10.89 -19.74 13.13
N ILE A 255 -11.12 -19.46 14.43
CA ILE A 255 -11.58 -20.48 15.37
C ILE A 255 -12.98 -20.97 15.00
N LEU A 256 -13.84 -20.05 14.53
CA LEU A 256 -15.21 -20.37 14.08
C LEU A 256 -15.25 -21.16 12.77
N LEU A 257 -14.28 -20.98 11.88
CA LEU A 257 -14.18 -21.72 10.60
C LEU A 257 -13.57 -23.13 10.75
N LYS A 258 -12.99 -23.47 11.90
CA LYS A 258 -12.45 -24.80 12.20
C LYS A 258 -13.43 -25.73 12.91
N LYS A 259 -14.59 -25.23 13.31
CA LYS A 259 -15.73 -26.01 13.82
C LYS A 259 -16.72 -26.29 12.70
#